data_86f6f084a963feb89a15060e8c170a97
#
_entry.id   86f6f084a963feb89a15060e8c170a97
#
_cell.length_a   1.000
_cell.length_b   1.000
_cell.length_c   1.000
_cell.angle_alpha   90.00
_cell.angle_beta   90.00
_cell.angle_gamma   90.00
#
_symmetry.space_group_name_H-M   'P 1'
#
loop_
_entity.id
_entity.type
_entity.pdbx_description
1 polymer ?
#
loop_
_entity_poly.entity_id
_entity_poly.type
_entity_poly.pdbx_seq_one_letter_code
_entity_poly.pdbx_strand_id
1 'polypeptide(L)'
;MLKTVTICRTVYPLRFILLLGILFSFNVFAKQSQEEYIIERENWKAFIRLSDGTVDRYEFREHGVWKTIPFRHDRMAGPAWDGIMLAHDKKNPGSFIGEKDHILYNISYVPAQDHLIVKCSMTNTGSTPYAPKQSRLILGIDSEMHAYPQWDTKFFPTLLRCEKDFAWGYFMSPKQTIFGFTTAEPVASYTINYIYEGWLKWKWGHQIRTASLDMLHCLPLPERHPQNLTELAPGETKCWHIHMGQIQSLPDVKSKLSEWAAVPMIECDRYTI
;
A
#
# COMPACT_ATOMS: atom_id res chain seq x y z
N MET A 1 73.06 39.75 -23.50
CA MET A 1 72.48 39.86 -22.14
C MET A 1 71.06 39.41 -22.21
N LEU A 2 70.80 38.11 -21.90
CA LEU A 2 69.45 37.58 -21.80
C LEU A 2 68.97 37.73 -20.37
N LYS A 3 67.81 38.34 -20.17
CA LYS A 3 67.15 38.40 -18.88
C LYS A 3 66.17 37.22 -18.81
N THR A 4 66.41 36.34 -17.86
CA THR A 4 65.54 35.17 -17.49
C THR A 4 64.32 35.70 -16.75
N VAL A 5 63.10 35.35 -17.24
CA VAL A 5 61.87 35.66 -16.56
C VAL A 5 61.45 34.38 -15.82
N THR A 6 61.45 34.43 -14.49
CA THR A 6 60.98 33.35 -13.61
C THR A 6 59.48 33.47 -13.50
N ILE A 7 58.75 32.44 -14.02
CA ILE A 7 57.31 32.30 -13.85
C ILE A 7 57.06 31.50 -12.57
N CYS A 8 56.59 32.20 -11.56
CA CYS A 8 56.11 31.59 -10.31
C CYS A 8 54.69 31.00 -10.55
N ARG A 9 54.57 29.70 -10.73
CA ARG A 9 53.26 29.01 -10.80
C ARG A 9 52.76 28.77 -9.40
N THR A 10 51.78 29.53 -8.97
CA THR A 10 50.99 29.27 -7.77
C THR A 10 50.02 28.09 -8.03
N VAL A 11 50.41 26.92 -7.54
CA VAL A 11 49.61 25.69 -7.61
C VAL A 11 48.89 25.50 -6.28
N TYR A 12 47.90 26.35 -5.95
CA TYR A 12 47.00 26.10 -4.82
C TYR A 12 45.65 26.84 -5.02
N PRO A 13 44.73 26.25 -5.83
CA PRO A 13 43.35 26.13 -5.35
C PRO A 13 42.62 24.83 -5.72
N LEU A 14 43.20 23.95 -6.56
CA LEU A 14 42.45 22.82 -7.07
C LEU A 14 42.17 21.73 -6.03
N ARG A 15 43.08 21.52 -5.06
CA ARG A 15 42.91 20.52 -4.00
C ARG A 15 41.86 20.90 -2.96
N PHE A 16 41.63 22.17 -2.72
CA PHE A 16 40.63 22.64 -1.77
C PHE A 16 39.21 22.51 -2.31
N ILE A 17 39.01 22.75 -3.61
CA ILE A 17 37.70 22.62 -4.27
C ILE A 17 37.30 21.15 -4.38
N LEU A 18 38.27 20.21 -4.62
CA LEU A 18 37.99 18.79 -4.66
C LEU A 18 37.59 18.24 -3.27
N LEU A 19 38.20 18.71 -2.18
CA LEU A 19 37.85 18.31 -0.82
C LEU A 19 36.48 18.84 -0.38
N LEU A 20 36.11 20.06 -0.74
CA LEU A 20 34.76 20.59 -0.52
C LEU A 20 33.72 19.83 -1.35
N GLY A 21 34.02 19.49 -2.60
CA GLY A 21 33.13 18.69 -3.44
C GLY A 21 32.88 17.30 -2.89
N ILE A 22 33.90 16.64 -2.33
CA ILE A 22 33.77 15.33 -1.68
C ILE A 22 32.98 15.43 -0.37
N LEU A 23 33.17 16.48 0.43
CA LEU A 23 32.39 16.70 1.65
C LEU A 23 30.90 17.00 1.36
N PHE A 24 30.61 17.75 0.29
CA PHE A 24 29.22 17.97 -0.16
C PHE A 24 28.58 16.72 -0.77
N SER A 25 29.35 15.87 -1.46
CA SER A 25 28.84 14.62 -2.02
C SER A 25 28.52 13.59 -0.94
N PHE A 26 29.24 13.58 0.18
CA PHE A 26 28.93 12.67 1.30
C PHE A 26 27.71 13.10 2.12
N ASN A 27 27.31 14.37 2.10
CA ASN A 27 26.12 14.84 2.81
C ASN A 27 24.81 14.60 2.05
N VAL A 28 24.84 14.26 0.76
CA VAL A 28 23.63 13.97 -0.04
C VAL A 28 23.13 12.53 0.13
N PHE A 29 23.96 11.65 0.71
CA PHE A 29 23.59 10.25 1.00
C PHE A 29 23.41 9.93 2.49
N ALA A 30 23.18 10.91 3.33
CA ALA A 30 22.57 10.64 4.61
C ALA A 30 21.15 10.14 4.32
N LYS A 31 20.99 8.81 4.21
CA LYS A 31 19.69 8.13 4.19
C LYS A 31 18.96 8.66 5.43
N GLN A 32 18.04 9.60 5.22
CA GLN A 32 17.18 10.10 6.27
C GLN A 32 16.51 8.84 6.82
N SER A 33 16.84 8.44 8.04
CA SER A 33 16.16 7.33 8.69
C SER A 33 14.70 7.75 8.77
N GLN A 34 13.87 7.19 7.91
CA GLN A 34 12.45 7.42 8.00
C GLN A 34 12.02 6.90 9.36
N GLU A 35 11.48 7.78 10.18
CA GLU A 35 10.91 7.37 11.45
C GLU A 35 9.75 6.42 11.15
N GLU A 36 9.79 5.24 11.75
CA GLU A 36 8.79 4.19 11.56
C GLU A 36 8.05 3.92 12.86
N TYR A 37 6.76 3.69 12.77
CA TYR A 37 5.97 3.08 13.82
C TYR A 37 5.93 1.57 13.56
N ILE A 38 6.45 0.78 14.50
CA ILE A 38 6.58 -0.67 14.32
C ILE A 38 5.51 -1.37 15.16
N ILE A 39 4.71 -2.19 14.51
CA ILE A 39 3.81 -3.14 15.14
C ILE A 39 4.47 -4.51 15.07
N GLU A 40 4.68 -5.13 16.22
CA GLU A 40 5.35 -6.43 16.33
C GLU A 40 4.48 -7.47 17.05
N ARG A 41 4.40 -8.66 16.48
CA ARG A 41 3.84 -9.87 17.05
C ARG A 41 4.85 -11.02 16.91
N GLU A 42 4.58 -12.13 17.53
CA GLU A 42 5.48 -13.27 17.55
C GLU A 42 5.91 -13.71 16.13
N ASN A 43 4.94 -13.76 15.19
CA ASN A 43 5.17 -14.31 13.87
C ASN A 43 5.05 -13.28 12.72
N TRP A 44 4.80 -12.00 13.03
CA TRP A 44 4.74 -10.96 12.02
C TRP A 44 5.05 -9.57 12.58
N LYS A 45 5.45 -8.66 11.68
CA LYS A 45 5.71 -7.24 11.95
C LYS A 45 5.21 -6.39 10.80
N ALA A 46 4.72 -5.21 11.12
CA ALA A 46 4.40 -4.17 10.13
C ALA A 46 5.18 -2.90 10.46
N PHE A 47 5.78 -2.31 9.46
CA PHE A 47 6.58 -1.09 9.56
C PHE A 47 5.82 0.04 8.85
N ILE A 48 5.36 1.03 9.60
CA ILE A 48 4.53 2.12 9.12
C ILE A 48 5.36 3.41 9.13
N ARG A 49 5.44 4.10 8.02
CA ARG A 49 6.16 5.37 7.90
C ARG A 49 5.41 6.46 8.64
N LEU A 50 6.07 7.17 9.55
CA LEU A 50 5.47 8.30 10.27
C LEU A 50 5.24 9.53 9.37
N SER A 51 5.90 9.60 8.23
CA SER A 51 5.78 10.73 7.30
C SER A 51 4.42 10.83 6.59
N ASP A 52 3.78 9.68 6.31
CA ASP A 52 2.58 9.62 5.48
C ASP A 52 1.58 8.53 5.89
N GLY A 53 1.93 7.72 6.89
CA GLY A 53 1.08 6.65 7.41
C GLY A 53 1.00 5.41 6.52
N THR A 54 1.79 5.30 5.47
CA THR A 54 1.78 4.11 4.62
C THR A 54 2.67 3.01 5.18
N VAL A 55 2.35 1.76 4.87
CA VAL A 55 3.20 0.62 5.23
C VAL A 55 4.44 0.63 4.34
N ASP A 56 5.61 0.51 4.95
CA ASP A 56 6.88 0.34 4.25
C ASP A 56 7.06 -1.11 3.82
N ARG A 57 6.89 -2.01 4.75
CA ARG A 57 6.99 -3.45 4.55
C ARG A 57 6.22 -4.21 5.62
N TYR A 58 5.89 -5.44 5.30
CA TYR A 58 5.36 -6.43 6.23
C TYR A 58 6.32 -7.59 6.30
N GLU A 59 6.71 -7.98 7.51
CA GLU A 59 7.59 -9.12 7.74
C GLU A 59 6.81 -10.23 8.42
N PHE A 60 7.07 -11.46 8.04
CA PHE A 60 6.45 -12.65 8.63
C PHE A 60 7.47 -13.75 8.82
N ARG A 61 7.20 -14.63 9.78
CA ARG A 61 8.10 -15.73 10.13
C ARG A 61 7.65 -17.02 9.47
N GLU A 62 8.52 -17.58 8.64
CA GLU A 62 8.28 -18.86 7.97
C GLU A 62 9.44 -19.82 8.26
N HIS A 63 9.14 -20.97 8.86
CA HIS A 63 10.17 -21.94 9.30
C HIS A 63 11.29 -21.33 10.14
N GLY A 64 10.94 -20.38 11.01
CA GLY A 64 11.90 -19.69 11.86
C GLY A 64 12.68 -18.54 11.21
N VAL A 65 12.51 -18.30 9.92
CA VAL A 65 13.19 -17.25 9.15
C VAL A 65 12.23 -16.10 8.87
N TRP A 66 12.68 -14.87 9.07
CA TRP A 66 11.93 -13.68 8.68
C TRP A 66 11.98 -13.47 7.18
N LYS A 67 10.80 -13.29 6.58
CA LYS A 67 10.62 -12.95 5.17
C LYS A 67 9.86 -11.64 5.06
N THR A 68 10.09 -10.91 3.98
CA THR A 68 9.52 -9.58 3.76
C THR A 68 8.57 -9.58 2.58
N ILE A 69 7.43 -8.94 2.75
CA ILE A 69 6.52 -8.54 1.69
C ILE A 69 6.68 -7.02 1.56
N PRO A 70 7.19 -6.52 0.43
CA PRO A 70 7.35 -5.09 0.23
C PRO A 70 6.01 -4.42 -0.06
N PHE A 71 5.94 -3.14 0.30
CA PHE A 71 4.87 -2.24 -0.10
C PHE A 71 5.41 -1.19 -1.06
N ARG A 72 4.52 -0.55 -1.80
CA ARG A 72 4.90 0.48 -2.77
C ARG A 72 5.39 1.74 -2.06
N HIS A 73 6.35 2.43 -2.69
CA HIS A 73 6.91 3.70 -2.20
C HIS A 73 6.70 4.85 -3.17
N ASP A 74 5.97 4.62 -4.27
CA ASP A 74 5.60 5.64 -5.25
C ASP A 74 4.17 6.17 -4.98
N ARG A 75 3.57 6.81 -5.95
CA ARG A 75 2.17 7.28 -5.90
C ARG A 75 1.13 6.20 -5.59
N MET A 76 1.53 4.93 -5.58
CA MET A 76 0.71 3.78 -5.23
C MET A 76 1.07 3.23 -3.84
N ALA A 77 1.76 4.01 -3.01
CA ALA A 77 2.02 3.65 -1.62
C ALA A 77 0.70 3.53 -0.84
N GLY A 78 0.64 2.60 0.10
CA GLY A 78 -0.57 2.35 0.88
C GLY A 78 -0.32 1.50 2.13
N PRO A 79 -1.39 1.23 2.89
CA PRO A 79 -2.75 1.76 2.74
C PRO A 79 -2.82 3.28 2.79
N ALA A 80 -3.46 3.89 1.81
CA ALA A 80 -3.57 5.36 1.73
C ALA A 80 -4.83 5.80 0.97
N TRP A 81 -5.45 6.90 1.41
CA TRP A 81 -6.49 7.56 0.65
C TRP A 81 -5.89 8.24 -0.58
N ASP A 82 -6.41 7.93 -1.78
CA ASP A 82 -5.88 8.44 -3.04
C ASP A 82 -5.97 9.97 -3.12
N GLY A 83 -4.81 10.62 -3.25
CA GLY A 83 -4.71 12.07 -3.32
C GLY A 83 -4.97 12.82 -2.00
N ILE A 84 -4.93 12.13 -0.87
CA ILE A 84 -5.06 12.71 0.47
C ILE A 84 -3.74 12.57 1.21
N MET A 85 -3.24 13.68 1.73
CA MET A 85 -2.07 13.68 2.61
C MET A 85 -2.52 13.45 4.04
N LEU A 86 -1.96 12.44 4.70
CA LEU A 86 -2.19 12.16 6.10
C LEU A 86 -0.99 12.61 6.93
N ALA A 87 -1.27 13.13 8.13
CA ALA A 87 -0.27 13.47 9.13
C ALA A 87 -0.40 12.54 10.33
N HIS A 88 0.72 12.19 10.93
CA HIS A 88 0.77 11.36 12.13
C HIS A 88 0.07 12.05 13.31
N ASP A 89 -0.90 11.38 13.94
CA ASP A 89 -1.49 11.83 15.19
C ASP A 89 -0.55 11.51 16.37
N LYS A 90 0.13 12.53 16.87
CA LYS A 90 1.07 12.38 17.99
C LYS A 90 0.45 11.86 19.29
N LYS A 91 -0.88 11.93 19.42
CA LYS A 91 -1.60 11.41 20.60
C LYS A 91 -1.88 9.92 20.48
N ASN A 92 -1.98 9.42 19.24
CA ASN A 92 -2.29 8.02 18.93
C ASN A 92 -1.24 7.48 17.94
N PRO A 93 -0.16 6.85 18.41
CA PRO A 93 1.00 6.51 17.59
C PRO A 93 0.73 5.71 16.31
N GLY A 94 -0.32 4.91 16.30
CA GLY A 94 -0.72 4.13 15.12
C GLY A 94 -1.79 4.82 14.25
N SER A 95 -2.05 6.12 14.43
CA SER A 95 -3.13 6.85 13.74
C SER A 95 -2.61 7.99 12.89
N PHE A 96 -3.25 8.19 11.73
CA PHE A 96 -2.91 9.21 10.74
C PHE A 96 -4.18 9.87 10.25
N ILE A 97 -4.18 11.21 10.21
CA ILE A 97 -5.36 12.02 9.94
C ILE A 97 -5.05 13.04 8.86
N GLY A 98 -5.99 13.27 7.96
CA GLY A 98 -5.94 14.32 6.95
C GLY A 98 -7.31 14.87 6.65
N GLU A 99 -7.38 16.08 6.12
CA GLU A 99 -8.63 16.72 5.73
C GLU A 99 -8.51 17.27 4.32
N LYS A 100 -9.55 17.09 3.53
CA LYS A 100 -9.70 17.69 2.21
C LYS A 100 -11.18 17.84 1.88
N ASP A 101 -11.56 19.00 1.33
CA ASP A 101 -12.93 19.30 0.88
C ASP A 101 -13.99 19.05 1.98
N HIS A 102 -13.70 19.42 3.23
CA HIS A 102 -14.51 19.17 4.41
C HIS A 102 -14.76 17.68 4.71
N ILE A 103 -13.92 16.81 4.22
CA ILE A 103 -13.91 15.39 4.59
C ILE A 103 -12.67 15.12 5.43
N LEU A 104 -12.91 14.63 6.63
CA LEU A 104 -11.87 14.13 7.53
C LEU A 104 -11.59 12.67 7.20
N TYR A 105 -10.35 12.37 6.87
CA TYR A 105 -9.85 11.02 6.57
C TYR A 105 -9.00 10.53 7.72
N ASN A 106 -9.19 9.27 8.07
CA ASN A 106 -8.34 8.63 9.08
C ASN A 106 -7.88 7.26 8.58
N ILE A 107 -6.66 6.89 8.96
CA ILE A 107 -6.14 5.53 8.92
C ILE A 107 -5.50 5.24 10.27
N SER A 108 -5.81 4.09 10.86
CA SER A 108 -5.14 3.62 12.06
C SER A 108 -4.88 2.12 11.99
N TYR A 109 -3.79 1.69 12.64
CA TYR A 109 -3.27 0.34 12.57
C TYR A 109 -3.44 -0.37 13.91
N VAL A 110 -4.09 -1.53 13.89
CA VAL A 110 -4.36 -2.34 15.07
C VAL A 110 -3.83 -3.76 14.82
N PRO A 111 -3.00 -4.28 15.72
CA PRO A 111 -2.52 -5.65 15.60
C PRO A 111 -3.59 -6.66 16.04
N ALA A 112 -3.86 -7.66 15.19
CA ALA A 112 -4.51 -8.91 15.59
C ALA A 112 -3.44 -9.98 15.94
N GLN A 113 -3.87 -11.20 16.22
CA GLN A 113 -2.94 -12.27 16.58
C GLN A 113 -2.00 -12.64 15.43
N ASP A 114 -2.54 -12.83 14.23
CA ASP A 114 -1.85 -13.34 13.04
C ASP A 114 -1.92 -12.42 11.82
N HIS A 115 -2.51 -11.22 11.95
CA HIS A 115 -2.67 -10.27 10.87
C HIS A 115 -2.75 -8.81 11.35
N LEU A 116 -2.64 -7.87 10.43
CA LEU A 116 -2.80 -6.45 10.65
C LEU A 116 -4.24 -6.02 10.31
N ILE A 117 -4.84 -5.20 11.17
CA ILE A 117 -6.11 -4.54 10.90
C ILE A 117 -5.84 -3.08 10.58
N VAL A 118 -6.23 -2.63 9.39
CA VAL A 118 -6.22 -1.24 8.97
C VAL A 118 -7.62 -0.69 9.13
N LYS A 119 -7.82 0.15 10.15
CA LYS A 119 -9.08 0.86 10.33
C LYS A 119 -9.01 2.16 9.55
N CYS A 120 -9.91 2.37 8.64
CA CYS A 120 -10.00 3.61 7.89
C CYS A 120 -11.41 4.19 7.95
N SER A 121 -11.49 5.52 7.95
CA SER A 121 -12.78 6.21 8.01
C SER A 121 -12.76 7.50 7.21
N MET A 122 -13.97 7.90 6.82
CA MET A 122 -14.27 9.19 6.23
C MET A 122 -15.41 9.83 7.03
N THR A 123 -15.25 11.10 7.41
CA THR A 123 -16.29 11.88 8.08
C THR A 123 -16.55 13.15 7.30
N ASN A 124 -17.80 13.38 6.90
CA ASN A 124 -18.20 14.65 6.29
C ASN A 124 -18.40 15.72 7.38
N THR A 125 -17.47 16.65 7.49
CA THR A 125 -17.53 17.80 8.42
C THR A 125 -18.21 19.02 7.80
N GLY A 126 -18.57 18.94 6.50
CA GLY A 126 -19.27 19.99 5.77
C GLY A 126 -20.77 20.00 6.00
N SER A 127 -21.44 20.97 5.39
CA SER A 127 -22.90 21.17 5.49
C SER A 127 -23.69 20.59 4.30
N THR A 128 -23.00 20.04 3.31
CA THR A 128 -23.60 19.44 2.10
C THR A 128 -23.18 17.97 1.95
N PRO A 129 -24.00 17.12 1.31
CA PRO A 129 -23.62 15.75 1.00
C PRO A 129 -22.34 15.72 0.15
N TYR A 130 -21.45 14.80 0.46
CA TYR A 130 -20.24 14.53 -0.30
C TYR A 130 -20.46 13.31 -1.18
N ALA A 131 -20.60 13.53 -2.49
CA ALA A 131 -20.81 12.48 -3.50
C ALA A 131 -19.65 12.49 -4.50
N PRO A 132 -18.49 11.92 -4.16
CA PRO A 132 -17.33 11.94 -5.04
C PRO A 132 -17.56 11.02 -6.25
N LYS A 133 -16.99 11.39 -7.40
CA LYS A 133 -16.94 10.48 -8.54
C LYS A 133 -16.35 9.12 -8.12
N GLN A 134 -15.33 9.16 -7.28
CA GLN A 134 -14.66 7.99 -6.73
C GLN A 134 -13.82 8.41 -5.52
N SER A 135 -13.93 7.68 -4.41
CA SER A 135 -13.02 7.81 -3.28
C SER A 135 -12.35 6.47 -3.05
N ARG A 136 -11.03 6.43 -3.25
CA ARG A 136 -10.25 5.20 -3.26
C ARG A 136 -9.32 5.08 -2.08
N LEU A 137 -9.19 3.86 -1.57
CA LEU A 137 -8.12 3.46 -0.70
C LEU A 137 -7.12 2.58 -1.48
N ILE A 138 -5.91 3.05 -1.65
CA ILE A 138 -4.82 2.28 -2.28
C ILE A 138 -4.29 1.30 -1.24
N LEU A 139 -4.16 0.01 -1.58
CA LEU A 139 -3.67 -1.02 -0.65
C LEU A 139 -2.15 -1.02 -0.50
N GLY A 140 -1.43 -0.63 -1.55
CA GLY A 140 0.03 -0.50 -1.53
C GLY A 140 0.82 -1.79 -1.61
N ILE A 141 0.20 -2.95 -1.59
CA ILE A 141 0.88 -4.26 -1.62
C ILE A 141 1.64 -4.42 -2.94
N ASP A 142 2.95 -4.67 -2.89
CA ASP A 142 3.77 -4.96 -4.06
C ASP A 142 3.91 -6.47 -4.25
N SER A 143 3.35 -6.98 -5.35
CA SER A 143 3.45 -8.41 -5.70
C SER A 143 4.80 -8.79 -6.31
N GLU A 144 5.77 -7.87 -6.42
CA GLU A 144 7.10 -8.07 -7.00
C GLU A 144 7.10 -8.65 -8.43
N MET A 145 6.02 -8.47 -9.18
CA MET A 145 5.88 -8.99 -10.54
C MET A 145 7.01 -8.54 -11.47
N HIS A 146 7.54 -7.33 -11.26
CA HIS A 146 8.65 -6.77 -12.04
C HIS A 146 9.96 -7.53 -11.88
N ALA A 147 10.14 -8.27 -10.78
CA ALA A 147 11.35 -9.03 -10.49
C ALA A 147 11.35 -10.42 -11.15
N TYR A 148 10.30 -10.76 -11.89
CA TYR A 148 10.15 -12.10 -12.46
C TYR A 148 10.02 -12.08 -13.99
N PRO A 149 11.10 -12.36 -14.74
CA PRO A 149 11.09 -12.32 -16.20
C PRO A 149 10.35 -13.48 -16.87
N GLN A 150 10.02 -14.53 -16.13
CA GLN A 150 9.40 -15.77 -16.64
C GLN A 150 7.99 -15.98 -16.08
N TRP A 151 7.26 -14.88 -15.85
CA TRP A 151 5.92 -14.92 -15.27
C TRP A 151 4.90 -15.73 -16.09
N ASP A 152 5.13 -15.89 -17.39
CA ASP A 152 4.32 -16.68 -18.33
C ASP A 152 4.52 -18.20 -18.18
N THR A 153 5.56 -18.64 -17.49
CA THR A 153 5.85 -20.06 -17.25
C THR A 153 5.43 -20.55 -15.86
N LYS A 154 5.02 -19.65 -14.97
CA LYS A 154 4.58 -20.00 -13.62
C LYS A 154 3.26 -19.30 -13.28
N PHE A 155 2.43 -20.00 -12.55
CA PHE A 155 1.18 -19.47 -12.05
C PHE A 155 1.36 -18.85 -10.66
N PHE A 156 1.10 -17.56 -10.55
CA PHE A 156 1.06 -16.81 -9.30
C PHE A 156 -0.11 -15.81 -9.35
N PRO A 157 -1.31 -16.29 -9.02
CA PRO A 157 -2.53 -15.52 -9.24
C PRO A 157 -2.64 -14.32 -8.31
N THR A 158 -3.29 -13.29 -8.82
CA THR A 158 -3.87 -12.20 -8.05
C THR A 158 -5.37 -12.24 -8.25
N LEU A 159 -6.13 -12.23 -7.17
CA LEU A 159 -7.59 -12.24 -7.22
C LEU A 159 -8.13 -11.17 -6.29
N LEU A 160 -9.10 -10.39 -6.79
CA LEU A 160 -9.91 -9.46 -6.00
C LEU A 160 -11.38 -9.70 -6.28
N ARG A 161 -12.20 -9.61 -5.25
CA ARG A 161 -13.65 -9.77 -5.33
C ARG A 161 -14.31 -8.72 -4.44
N CYS A 162 -15.38 -8.11 -4.95
CA CYS A 162 -16.34 -7.38 -4.15
C CYS A 162 -17.62 -8.20 -4.11
N GLU A 163 -17.97 -8.64 -2.94
CA GLU A 163 -19.26 -9.25 -2.64
C GLU A 163 -20.24 -8.14 -2.21
N LYS A 164 -21.48 -8.47 -1.93
CA LYS A 164 -22.48 -7.48 -1.52
C LYS A 164 -22.09 -6.77 -0.22
N ASP A 165 -21.58 -7.53 0.75
CA ASP A 165 -21.40 -7.05 2.12
C ASP A 165 -19.92 -6.94 2.55
N PHE A 166 -18.99 -7.39 1.71
CA PHE A 166 -17.55 -7.36 1.99
C PHE A 166 -16.71 -7.44 0.70
N ALA A 167 -15.43 -7.11 0.80
CA ALA A 167 -14.47 -7.35 -0.26
C ALA A 167 -13.34 -8.26 0.26
N TRP A 168 -12.72 -9.01 -0.65
CA TRP A 168 -11.58 -9.85 -0.33
C TRP A 168 -10.68 -10.06 -1.53
N GLY A 169 -9.46 -10.46 -1.26
CA GLY A 169 -8.52 -10.76 -2.31
C GLY A 169 -7.18 -11.21 -1.79
N TYR A 170 -6.32 -11.58 -2.71
CA TYR A 170 -4.94 -11.92 -2.42
C TYR A 170 -4.01 -11.61 -3.58
N PHE A 171 -2.76 -11.40 -3.24
CA PHE A 171 -1.65 -11.24 -4.16
C PHE A 171 -0.67 -12.38 -3.93
N MET A 172 -0.30 -13.06 -4.99
CA MET A 172 0.76 -14.06 -4.94
C MET A 172 1.99 -13.53 -5.66
N SER A 173 3.12 -13.50 -4.97
CA SER A 173 4.38 -13.09 -5.56
C SER A 173 5.00 -14.22 -6.41
N PRO A 174 5.94 -13.92 -7.32
CA PRO A 174 6.71 -14.95 -8.03
C PRO A 174 7.46 -15.91 -7.12
N LYS A 175 7.73 -15.51 -5.88
CA LYS A 175 8.33 -16.35 -4.83
C LYS A 175 7.31 -17.23 -4.11
N GLN A 176 6.05 -17.25 -4.58
CA GLN A 176 4.93 -17.99 -4.02
C GLN A 176 4.49 -17.52 -2.62
N THR A 177 4.90 -16.32 -2.22
CA THR A 177 4.37 -15.69 -1.01
C THR A 177 2.98 -15.15 -1.30
N ILE A 178 2.02 -15.48 -0.46
CA ILE A 178 0.63 -15.03 -0.57
C ILE A 178 0.36 -14.00 0.50
N PHE A 179 -0.16 -12.84 0.09
CA PHE A 179 -0.62 -11.80 0.99
C PHE A 179 -2.09 -11.51 0.72
N GLY A 180 -2.95 -11.80 1.69
CA GLY A 180 -4.39 -11.65 1.58
C GLY A 180 -4.91 -10.41 2.28
N PHE A 181 -6.10 -9.97 1.86
CA PHE A 181 -6.88 -8.98 2.56
C PHE A 181 -8.37 -9.30 2.49
N THR A 182 -9.13 -8.84 3.48
CA THR A 182 -10.59 -8.88 3.50
C THR A 182 -11.14 -7.68 4.26
N THR A 183 -12.34 -7.23 3.93
CA THR A 183 -13.05 -6.19 4.66
C THR A 183 -14.23 -6.81 5.41
N ALA A 184 -14.56 -6.26 6.57
CA ALA A 184 -15.80 -6.65 7.29
C ALA A 184 -17.01 -5.84 6.79
N GLU A 185 -16.77 -4.74 6.05
CA GLU A 185 -17.78 -3.84 5.52
C GLU A 185 -17.76 -3.83 3.99
N PRO A 186 -18.89 -3.51 3.34
CA PRO A 186 -18.96 -3.43 1.89
C PRO A 186 -18.11 -2.28 1.33
N VAL A 187 -17.61 -2.49 0.12
CA VAL A 187 -16.97 -1.45 -0.71
C VAL A 187 -17.71 -1.35 -2.04
N ALA A 188 -17.66 -0.17 -2.67
CA ALA A 188 -18.39 0.06 -3.90
C ALA A 188 -17.83 -0.74 -5.08
N SER A 189 -16.51 -0.87 -5.17
CA SER A 189 -15.81 -1.55 -6.25
C SER A 189 -14.34 -1.77 -5.90
N TYR A 190 -13.57 -2.30 -6.84
CA TYR A 190 -12.12 -2.35 -6.77
C TYR A 190 -11.48 -2.07 -8.12
N THR A 191 -10.20 -1.69 -8.10
CA THR A 191 -9.39 -1.52 -9.29
C THR A 191 -8.05 -2.22 -9.07
N ILE A 192 -7.66 -3.06 -10.03
CA ILE A 192 -6.29 -3.57 -10.11
C ILE A 192 -5.46 -2.52 -10.85
N ASN A 193 -4.45 -1.99 -10.18
CA ASN A 193 -3.59 -0.97 -10.76
C ASN A 193 -2.45 -1.62 -11.54
N TYR A 194 -2.42 -1.37 -12.84
CA TYR A 194 -1.40 -1.86 -13.75
C TYR A 194 -0.40 -0.76 -14.08
N ILE A 195 0.84 -1.17 -14.37
CA ILE A 195 1.76 -0.41 -15.20
C ILE A 195 1.84 -1.09 -16.56
N TYR A 196 1.70 -0.26 -17.59
CA TYR A 196 2.11 -0.59 -18.94
C TYR A 196 3.41 0.16 -19.24
N GLU A 197 4.47 -0.61 -19.45
CA GLU A 197 5.77 -0.06 -19.85
C GLU A 197 6.21 -0.75 -21.13
N GLY A 198 6.25 -0.02 -22.24
CA GLY A 198 6.56 -0.57 -23.57
C GLY A 198 7.97 -1.15 -23.69
N TRP A 199 8.90 -0.78 -22.78
CA TRP A 199 10.24 -1.37 -22.70
C TRP A 199 10.25 -2.76 -22.06
N LEU A 200 9.22 -3.10 -21.30
CA LEU A 200 9.01 -4.46 -20.84
C LEU A 200 8.67 -5.29 -22.07
N LYS A 201 9.63 -5.99 -22.60
CA LYS A 201 9.49 -6.88 -23.77
C LYS A 201 8.62 -8.10 -23.48
N TRP A 202 7.57 -7.91 -22.70
CA TRP A 202 6.61 -8.95 -22.38
C TRP A 202 5.54 -9.01 -23.44
N LYS A 203 5.06 -10.21 -23.67
CA LYS A 203 3.98 -10.49 -24.62
C LYS A 203 2.74 -9.62 -24.37
N TRP A 204 2.53 -9.19 -23.11
CA TRP A 204 1.37 -8.44 -22.67
C TRP A 204 1.68 -6.99 -22.21
N GLY A 205 2.92 -6.67 -21.93
CA GLY A 205 3.34 -5.32 -21.51
C GLY A 205 2.72 -4.78 -20.22
N HIS A 206 2.03 -5.61 -19.43
CA HIS A 206 1.32 -5.20 -18.23
C HIS A 206 1.95 -5.81 -16.99
N GLN A 207 2.06 -5.01 -15.93
CA GLN A 207 2.40 -5.48 -14.59
C GLN A 207 1.33 -5.04 -13.60
N ILE A 208 0.91 -5.94 -12.73
CA ILE A 208 0.13 -5.57 -11.57
C ILE A 208 1.05 -4.83 -10.61
N ARG A 209 0.65 -3.61 -10.22
CA ARG A 209 1.40 -2.79 -9.27
C ARG A 209 0.87 -2.94 -7.86
N THR A 210 -0.44 -2.82 -7.73
CA THR A 210 -1.19 -2.95 -6.48
C THR A 210 -2.68 -2.96 -6.81
N ALA A 211 -3.53 -2.86 -5.79
CA ALA A 211 -4.96 -2.66 -5.97
C ALA A 211 -5.45 -1.47 -5.14
N SER A 212 -6.62 -0.98 -5.51
CA SER A 212 -7.37 0.03 -4.76
C SER A 212 -8.79 -0.47 -4.53
N LEU A 213 -9.36 -0.12 -3.39
CA LEU A 213 -10.76 -0.32 -3.07
C LEU A 213 -11.50 1.02 -3.25
N ASP A 214 -12.62 1.01 -3.97
CA ASP A 214 -13.49 2.17 -4.11
C ASP A 214 -14.43 2.18 -2.91
N MET A 215 -14.19 3.08 -1.98
CA MET A 215 -14.93 3.17 -0.72
C MET A 215 -16.26 3.90 -0.91
N LEU A 216 -16.27 4.93 -1.77
CA LEU A 216 -17.47 5.63 -2.24
C LEU A 216 -17.41 5.82 -3.75
N HIS A 217 -18.59 5.78 -4.39
CA HIS A 217 -18.75 6.01 -5.82
C HIS A 217 -20.12 6.61 -6.11
N CYS A 218 -20.16 7.84 -6.66
CA CYS A 218 -21.41 8.58 -6.83
C CYS A 218 -22.36 8.04 -7.92
N LEU A 219 -21.88 7.16 -8.81
CA LEU A 219 -22.74 6.58 -9.83
C LEU A 219 -23.63 5.51 -9.22
N PRO A 220 -24.90 5.40 -9.66
CA PRO A 220 -25.78 4.35 -9.22
C PRO A 220 -25.16 2.98 -9.46
N LEU A 221 -25.08 2.19 -8.42
CA LEU A 221 -24.59 0.81 -8.51
C LEU A 221 -25.77 -0.12 -8.83
N PRO A 222 -25.55 -1.22 -9.57
CA PRO A 222 -26.57 -2.26 -9.72
C PRO A 222 -27.08 -2.74 -8.36
N GLU A 223 -28.35 -3.16 -8.26
CA GLU A 223 -29.01 -3.57 -7.00
C GLU A 223 -28.24 -4.62 -6.20
N ARG A 224 -27.42 -5.43 -6.88
CA ARG A 224 -26.54 -6.42 -6.25
C ARG A 224 -25.37 -5.79 -5.45
N HIS A 225 -25.10 -4.50 -5.63
CA HIS A 225 -24.05 -3.78 -4.91
C HIS A 225 -24.63 -2.97 -3.75
N PRO A 226 -23.82 -2.58 -2.75
CA PRO A 226 -24.26 -1.71 -1.68
C PRO A 226 -24.74 -0.36 -2.20
N GLN A 227 -25.96 0.04 -1.88
CA GLN A 227 -26.56 1.28 -2.37
C GLN A 227 -26.20 2.50 -1.51
N ASN A 228 -25.72 2.28 -0.29
CA ASN A 228 -25.37 3.32 0.68
C ASN A 228 -23.93 3.85 0.53
N LEU A 229 -23.23 3.50 -0.57
CA LEU A 229 -21.86 3.93 -0.84
C LEU A 229 -21.77 4.99 -1.94
N THR A 230 -22.87 5.66 -2.27
CA THR A 230 -22.90 6.71 -3.30
C THR A 230 -22.55 8.08 -2.76
N GLU A 231 -22.80 8.32 -1.46
CA GLU A 231 -22.54 9.61 -0.82
C GLU A 231 -22.28 9.46 0.67
N LEU A 232 -21.84 10.54 1.27
CA LEU A 232 -21.64 10.72 2.71
C LEU A 232 -22.43 11.97 3.14
N ALA A 233 -23.50 11.80 3.91
CA ALA A 233 -24.33 12.90 4.38
C ALA A 233 -23.55 13.85 5.33
N PRO A 234 -23.99 15.10 5.51
CA PRO A 234 -23.39 16.00 6.51
C PRO A 234 -23.35 15.37 7.90
N GLY A 235 -22.18 15.38 8.55
CA GLY A 235 -21.96 14.77 9.86
C GLY A 235 -21.85 13.24 9.86
N GLU A 236 -22.06 12.59 8.72
CA GLU A 236 -21.95 11.12 8.62
C GLU A 236 -20.49 10.69 8.65
N THR A 237 -20.25 9.54 9.32
CA THR A 237 -18.97 8.84 9.29
C THR A 237 -19.19 7.42 8.75
N LYS A 238 -18.39 7.04 7.78
CA LYS A 238 -18.28 5.63 7.34
C LYS A 238 -16.91 5.09 7.73
N CYS A 239 -16.91 3.84 8.22
CA CYS A 239 -15.69 3.16 8.68
C CYS A 239 -15.55 1.82 7.97
N TRP A 240 -14.31 1.40 7.77
CA TRP A 240 -13.95 0.10 7.21
C TRP A 240 -12.80 -0.51 8.00
N HIS A 241 -12.86 -1.82 8.18
CA HIS A 241 -11.80 -2.61 8.79
C HIS A 241 -11.23 -3.54 7.73
N ILE A 242 -10.00 -3.27 7.33
CA ILE A 242 -9.31 -4.08 6.34
C ILE A 242 -8.33 -4.98 7.08
N HIS A 243 -8.61 -6.25 7.08
CA HIS A 243 -7.75 -7.28 7.65
C HIS A 243 -6.76 -7.72 6.57
N MET A 244 -5.47 -7.70 6.85
CA MET A 244 -4.45 -8.08 5.88
C MET A 244 -3.26 -8.79 6.52
N GLY A 245 -2.75 -9.79 5.82
CA GLY A 245 -1.63 -10.57 6.33
C GLY A 245 -1.15 -11.64 5.36
N GLN A 246 -0.08 -12.33 5.76
CA GLN A 246 0.46 -13.46 5.03
C GLN A 246 -0.42 -14.69 5.20
N ILE A 247 -0.61 -15.44 4.12
CA ILE A 247 -1.33 -16.72 4.08
C ILE A 247 -0.39 -17.80 3.59
N GLN A 248 -0.40 -18.96 4.24
CA GLN A 248 0.61 -20.00 3.97
C GLN A 248 0.43 -20.69 2.63
N SER A 249 -0.80 -20.96 2.22
CA SER A 249 -1.10 -21.69 0.98
C SER A 249 -2.35 -21.19 0.28
N LEU A 250 -2.48 -21.43 -1.02
CA LEU A 250 -3.70 -21.06 -1.78
C LEU A 250 -4.97 -21.73 -1.26
N PRO A 251 -4.98 -23.01 -0.86
CA PRO A 251 -6.15 -23.62 -0.24
C PRO A 251 -6.63 -22.92 1.03
N ASP A 252 -5.71 -22.32 1.80
CA ASP A 252 -6.05 -21.66 3.06
C ASP A 252 -6.63 -20.25 2.88
N VAL A 253 -6.58 -19.66 1.67
CA VAL A 253 -6.96 -18.26 1.45
C VAL A 253 -8.36 -17.97 1.94
N LYS A 254 -9.36 -18.71 1.50
CA LYS A 254 -10.76 -18.44 1.85
C LYS A 254 -11.02 -18.64 3.33
N SER A 255 -10.52 -19.71 3.91
CA SER A 255 -10.72 -20.02 5.34
C SER A 255 -10.08 -18.95 6.22
N LYS A 256 -8.85 -18.51 5.89
CA LYS A 256 -8.17 -17.48 6.64
C LYS A 256 -8.84 -16.10 6.52
N LEU A 257 -9.22 -15.70 5.33
CA LEU A 257 -9.91 -14.42 5.13
C LEU A 257 -11.29 -14.40 5.80
N SER A 258 -12.02 -15.53 5.77
CA SER A 258 -13.27 -15.69 6.49
C SER A 258 -13.08 -15.60 8.02
N GLU A 259 -12.05 -16.24 8.55
CA GLU A 259 -11.70 -16.19 9.97
C GLU A 259 -11.38 -14.76 10.44
N TRP A 260 -10.57 -14.02 9.66
CA TRP A 260 -10.11 -12.67 10.03
C TRP A 260 -11.24 -11.65 10.17
N ALA A 261 -12.20 -11.65 9.25
CA ALA A 261 -13.27 -10.65 9.23
C ALA A 261 -14.65 -11.22 9.62
N ALA A 262 -14.73 -12.50 10.00
CA ALA A 262 -15.97 -13.18 10.29
C ALA A 262 -16.99 -13.14 9.12
N VAL A 263 -16.50 -13.16 7.88
CA VAL A 263 -17.34 -13.10 6.67
C VAL A 263 -17.56 -14.49 6.09
N PRO A 264 -18.76 -14.78 5.55
CA PRO A 264 -19.04 -16.08 4.94
C PRO A 264 -18.35 -16.21 3.58
N MET A 265 -17.59 -17.28 3.37
CA MET A 265 -17.02 -17.62 2.07
C MET A 265 -17.47 -19.01 1.66
N ILE A 266 -18.06 -19.11 0.48
CA ILE A 266 -18.52 -20.39 -0.08
C ILE A 266 -17.38 -21.01 -0.87
N GLU A 267 -17.08 -22.24 -0.56
CA GLU A 267 -16.18 -23.08 -1.33
C GLU A 267 -16.96 -24.21 -1.99
N CYS A 268 -16.81 -24.35 -3.30
CA CYS A 268 -17.39 -25.46 -4.05
C CYS A 268 -16.28 -26.46 -4.37
N ASP A 269 -16.35 -27.66 -3.81
CA ASP A 269 -15.40 -28.73 -4.05
C ASP A 269 -15.66 -29.50 -5.36
N ARG A 270 -16.83 -29.26 -6.01
CA ARG A 270 -17.13 -29.78 -7.36
C ARG A 270 -17.94 -28.78 -8.18
N TYR A 271 -17.49 -28.56 -9.39
CA TYR A 271 -18.28 -27.92 -10.46
C TYR A 271 -18.96 -29.07 -11.24
N THR A 272 -20.23 -29.33 -10.98
CA THR A 272 -21.03 -30.15 -11.88
C THR A 272 -21.68 -29.25 -12.92
N ILE A 273 -21.32 -29.45 -14.17
CA ILE A 273 -22.03 -28.86 -15.33
C ILE A 273 -23.11 -29.81 -15.75
#